data_94c041363be4c2a78c2eba21e8fc20ce
#
_entry.id   94c041363be4c2a78c2eba21e8fc20ce
#
_cell.length_a   1.000
_cell.length_b   1.000
_cell.length_c   1.000
_cell.angle_alpha   90.00
_cell.angle_beta   90.00
_cell.angle_gamma   90.00
#
_symmetry.space_group_name_H-M   'P 1'
#
loop_
_entity.id
_entity.type
_entity.pdbx_description
1 polymer ?
#
loop_
_entity_poly.entity_id
_entity_poly.type
_entity_poly.pdbx_seq_one_letter_code
_entity_poly.pdbx_strand_id
1 'polypeptide(L)'
;MNENIKQNYLNHPKGIMSWLLTLDHKRIGLMYLFSGILFFFLGGLLALVMRFELAAPGNDIISNEVYNNVYTLHGAIMIFLFIIPAIPGALGNILLPLMVGAKDVAFPRLNLASFYIYSFGALFAMYTIINGGVDTGWTFYTPYSTQSSSNVVPMTLGIFIIGFSSILTGLNFIATIHKMRIPGLTWYKLPLSLIHI
;
A
#
# COMPACT_ATOMS: atom_id res chain seq x y z
N MET A 1 10.84 -27.62 34.03
CA MET A 1 10.46 -28.05 32.66
C MET A 1 9.89 -26.84 31.96
N ASN A 2 10.72 -26.08 31.21
CA ASN A 2 10.23 -24.98 30.39
C ASN A 2 9.68 -25.61 29.07
N GLU A 3 8.41 -25.79 29.00
CA GLU A 3 7.77 -26.05 27.72
C GLU A 3 8.04 -24.85 26.81
N ASN A 4 8.87 -25.05 25.79
CA ASN A 4 9.01 -24.12 24.68
C ASN A 4 7.65 -24.01 23.99
N ILE A 5 6.78 -23.13 24.49
CA ILE A 5 5.52 -22.77 23.83
C ILE A 5 5.91 -22.27 22.46
N LYS A 6 5.67 -23.07 21.42
CA LYS A 6 5.90 -22.67 20.03
C LYS A 6 5.16 -21.36 19.80
N GLN A 7 5.90 -20.28 19.60
CA GLN A 7 5.30 -18.98 19.24
C GLN A 7 4.49 -19.16 17.96
N ASN A 8 3.21 -18.86 18.05
CA ASN A 8 2.30 -18.81 16.91
C ASN A 8 1.61 -17.45 16.88
N TYR A 9 0.79 -17.23 15.87
CA TYR A 9 0.09 -15.95 15.69
C TYR A 9 -0.73 -15.51 16.92
N LEU A 10 -1.33 -16.46 17.66
CA LEU A 10 -2.17 -16.18 18.83
C LEU A 10 -1.35 -15.90 20.10
N ASN A 11 -0.16 -16.50 20.20
CA ASN A 11 0.71 -16.44 21.41
C ASN A 11 1.82 -15.39 21.27
N HIS A 12 1.73 -14.50 20.28
CA HIS A 12 2.75 -13.47 20.06
C HIS A 12 2.72 -12.42 21.19
N PRO A 13 3.88 -11.81 21.55
CA PRO A 13 3.92 -10.73 22.54
C PRO A 13 2.91 -9.64 22.22
N LYS A 14 2.24 -9.13 23.26
CA LYS A 14 1.29 -8.03 23.16
C LYS A 14 2.05 -6.70 23.15
N GLY A 15 1.56 -5.70 22.43
CA GLY A 15 2.10 -4.35 22.38
C GLY A 15 2.49 -3.89 20.96
N ILE A 16 2.55 -2.57 20.77
CA ILE A 16 2.82 -1.93 19.47
C ILE A 16 4.18 -2.36 18.91
N MET A 17 5.22 -2.43 19.74
CA MET A 17 6.57 -2.85 19.31
C MET A 17 6.60 -4.26 18.76
N SER A 18 5.74 -5.17 19.24
CA SER A 18 5.66 -6.53 18.69
C SER A 18 5.08 -6.58 17.28
N TRP A 19 4.29 -5.57 16.90
CA TRP A 19 3.79 -5.40 15.53
C TRP A 19 4.84 -4.73 14.64
N LEU A 20 5.45 -3.65 15.12
CA LEU A 20 6.45 -2.92 14.34
C LEU A 20 7.69 -3.78 14.02
N LEU A 21 8.12 -4.66 14.91
CA LEU A 21 9.30 -5.52 14.69
C LEU A 21 8.94 -6.95 14.27
N THR A 22 7.69 -7.17 13.83
CA THR A 22 7.25 -8.51 13.42
C THR A 22 7.91 -8.96 12.12
N LEU A 23 8.25 -10.26 12.07
CA LEU A 23 8.67 -10.91 10.84
C LEU A 23 7.59 -11.82 10.24
N ASP A 24 6.45 -11.92 10.91
CA ASP A 24 5.31 -12.74 10.48
C ASP A 24 4.59 -12.08 9.30
N HIS A 25 4.50 -12.77 8.17
CA HIS A 25 3.88 -12.27 6.95
C HIS A 25 2.40 -11.88 7.12
N LYS A 26 1.67 -12.58 8.00
CA LYS A 26 0.24 -12.28 8.25
C LYS A 26 0.08 -10.95 8.97
N ARG A 27 0.93 -10.69 9.98
CA ARG A 27 0.93 -9.39 10.69
C ARG A 27 1.34 -8.26 9.77
N ILE A 28 2.35 -8.46 8.93
CA ILE A 28 2.76 -7.47 7.93
C ILE A 28 1.63 -7.22 6.94
N GLY A 29 0.98 -8.28 6.45
CA GLY A 29 -0.20 -8.17 5.59
C GLY A 29 -1.36 -7.39 6.25
N LEU A 30 -1.61 -7.61 7.54
CA LEU A 30 -2.59 -6.83 8.30
C LEU A 30 -2.18 -5.37 8.47
N MET A 31 -0.90 -5.07 8.68
CA MET A 31 -0.43 -3.67 8.73
C MET A 31 -0.66 -2.95 7.41
N TYR A 32 -0.38 -3.60 6.26
CA TYR A 32 -0.73 -3.07 4.95
C TYR A 32 -2.25 -2.89 4.77
N LEU A 33 -3.04 -3.87 5.23
CA LEU A 33 -4.50 -3.81 5.13
C LEU A 33 -5.07 -2.62 5.91
N PHE A 34 -4.67 -2.46 7.18
CA PHE A 34 -5.13 -1.33 8.01
C PHE A 34 -4.70 0.02 7.44
N SER A 35 -3.46 0.12 6.96
CA SER A 35 -2.98 1.34 6.28
C SER A 35 -3.79 1.62 5.02
N GLY A 36 -4.05 0.59 4.21
CA GLY A 36 -4.85 0.70 2.99
C GLY A 36 -6.30 1.13 3.29
N ILE A 37 -6.95 0.56 4.31
CA ILE A 37 -8.31 0.97 4.72
C ILE A 37 -8.33 2.44 5.17
N LEU A 38 -7.31 2.89 5.91
CA LEU A 38 -7.19 4.30 6.29
C LEU A 38 -7.12 5.20 5.06
N PHE A 39 -6.27 4.88 4.09
CA PHE A 39 -6.14 5.66 2.87
C PHE A 39 -7.37 5.56 1.96
N PHE A 40 -8.02 4.41 1.91
CA PHE A 40 -9.32 4.25 1.25
C PHE A 40 -10.37 5.21 1.83
N PHE A 41 -10.44 5.28 3.16
CA PHE A 41 -11.37 6.18 3.83
C PHE A 41 -11.04 7.65 3.53
N LEU A 42 -9.77 8.05 3.62
CA LEU A 42 -9.34 9.42 3.27
C LEU A 42 -9.65 9.76 1.82
N GLY A 43 -9.29 8.88 0.90
CA GLY A 43 -9.61 9.07 -0.52
C GLY A 43 -11.11 9.11 -0.78
N GLY A 44 -11.89 8.30 -0.07
CA GLY A 44 -13.36 8.31 -0.12
C GLY A 44 -13.98 9.62 0.36
N LEU A 45 -13.44 10.22 1.43
CA LEU A 45 -13.87 11.54 1.88
C LEU A 45 -13.61 12.62 0.84
N LEU A 46 -12.45 12.60 0.16
CA LEU A 46 -12.16 13.52 -0.94
C LEU A 46 -13.14 13.33 -2.10
N ALA A 47 -13.51 12.10 -2.43
CA ALA A 47 -14.54 11.82 -3.44
C ALA A 47 -15.91 12.39 -3.03
N LEU A 48 -16.28 12.30 -1.76
CA LEU A 48 -17.52 12.89 -1.26
C LEU A 48 -17.52 14.41 -1.41
N VAL A 49 -16.41 15.09 -1.10
CA VAL A 49 -16.28 16.55 -1.32
C VAL A 49 -16.55 16.91 -2.77
N MET A 50 -15.93 16.20 -3.74
CA MET A 50 -16.20 16.41 -5.15
C MET A 50 -17.67 16.16 -5.53
N ARG A 51 -18.29 15.15 -4.94
CA ARG A 51 -19.70 14.84 -5.21
C ARG A 51 -20.66 15.89 -4.65
N PHE A 52 -20.34 16.46 -3.49
CA PHE A 52 -21.11 17.59 -2.94
C PHE A 52 -21.02 18.82 -3.84
N GLU A 53 -19.83 19.15 -4.34
CA GLU A 53 -19.62 20.25 -5.28
C GLU A 53 -20.48 20.07 -6.55
N LEU A 54 -20.53 18.86 -7.06
CA LEU A 54 -21.28 18.53 -8.29
C LEU A 54 -22.75 18.16 -8.04
N ALA A 55 -23.28 18.34 -6.85
CA ALA A 55 -24.65 17.93 -6.51
C ALA A 55 -25.73 18.82 -7.17
N ALA A 56 -25.42 20.09 -7.43
CA ALA A 56 -26.31 21.02 -8.09
C ALA A 56 -25.53 21.89 -9.10
N PRO A 57 -26.16 22.30 -10.22
CA PRO A 57 -25.56 23.24 -11.17
C PRO A 57 -25.28 24.59 -10.51
N GLY A 58 -24.08 25.12 -10.70
CA GLY A 58 -23.66 26.41 -10.15
C GLY A 58 -23.48 26.41 -8.63
N ASN A 59 -23.23 25.24 -8.04
CA ASN A 59 -22.93 25.12 -6.63
C ASN A 59 -21.42 25.38 -6.41
N ASP A 60 -21.09 26.50 -5.79
CA ASP A 60 -19.70 26.91 -5.51
C ASP A 60 -19.39 26.71 -4.02
N ILE A 61 -19.42 25.46 -3.56
CA ILE A 61 -19.08 25.10 -2.16
C ILE A 61 -17.56 25.24 -1.95
N ILE A 62 -16.77 24.88 -2.97
CA ILE A 62 -15.31 24.98 -2.96
C ILE A 62 -14.84 25.71 -4.22
N SER A 63 -13.67 26.38 -4.13
CA SER A 63 -13.07 27.01 -5.31
C SER A 63 -12.55 25.97 -6.31
N ASN A 64 -12.44 26.37 -7.59
CA ASN A 64 -11.89 25.51 -8.65
C ASN A 64 -10.49 24.97 -8.30
N GLU A 65 -9.66 25.79 -7.65
CA GLU A 65 -8.33 25.37 -7.20
C GLU A 65 -8.40 24.26 -6.14
N VAL A 66 -9.28 24.40 -5.15
CA VAL A 66 -9.51 23.37 -4.13
C VAL A 66 -10.08 22.10 -4.78
N TYR A 67 -11.01 22.24 -5.72
CA TYR A 67 -11.56 21.09 -6.46
C TYR A 67 -10.46 20.30 -7.18
N ASN A 68 -9.57 20.97 -7.90
CA ASN A 68 -8.46 20.34 -8.63
C ASN A 68 -7.49 19.62 -7.68
N ASN A 69 -7.19 20.25 -6.54
CA ASN A 69 -6.36 19.62 -5.49
C ASN A 69 -7.01 18.37 -4.92
N VAL A 70 -8.30 18.43 -4.59
CA VAL A 70 -9.09 17.30 -4.05
C VAL A 70 -9.16 16.17 -5.10
N TYR A 71 -9.40 16.50 -6.35
CA TYR A 71 -9.41 15.55 -7.46
C TYR A 71 -8.08 14.79 -7.61
N THR A 72 -6.98 15.54 -7.62
CA THR A 72 -5.63 14.96 -7.75
C THR A 72 -5.28 14.09 -6.54
N LEU A 73 -5.55 14.58 -5.34
CA LEU A 73 -5.28 13.85 -4.09
C LEU A 73 -6.11 12.58 -3.99
N HIS A 74 -7.42 12.64 -4.34
CA HIS A 74 -8.26 11.45 -4.42
C HIS A 74 -7.65 10.39 -5.32
N GLY A 75 -7.30 10.75 -6.55
CA GLY A 75 -6.71 9.81 -7.52
C GLY A 75 -5.39 9.23 -7.05
N ALA A 76 -4.46 10.07 -6.58
CA ALA A 76 -3.15 9.65 -6.13
C ALA A 76 -3.23 8.73 -4.89
N ILE A 77 -4.05 9.06 -3.90
CA ILE A 77 -4.23 8.24 -2.69
C ILE A 77 -4.86 6.91 -3.02
N MET A 78 -5.95 6.91 -3.81
CA MET A 78 -6.65 5.67 -4.14
C MET A 78 -5.80 4.71 -4.97
N ILE A 79 -4.99 5.20 -5.88
CA ILE A 79 -4.12 4.35 -6.70
C ILE A 79 -2.88 3.91 -5.93
N PHE A 80 -2.07 4.86 -5.42
CA PHE A 80 -0.73 4.55 -4.93
C PHE A 80 -0.69 4.13 -3.45
N LEU A 81 -1.64 4.59 -2.63
CA LEU A 81 -1.66 4.30 -1.20
C LEU A 81 -2.70 3.24 -0.81
N PHE A 82 -3.69 2.98 -1.67
CA PHE A 82 -4.70 1.96 -1.41
C PHE A 82 -4.63 0.78 -2.38
N ILE A 83 -5.01 0.93 -3.66
CA ILE A 83 -5.20 -0.22 -4.56
C ILE A 83 -3.90 -0.99 -4.77
N ILE A 84 -2.81 -0.30 -5.14
CA ILE A 84 -1.54 -0.95 -5.44
C ILE A 84 -0.96 -1.69 -4.22
N PRO A 85 -0.91 -1.12 -3.00
CA PRO A 85 -0.42 -1.86 -1.84
C PRO A 85 -1.40 -2.89 -1.28
N ALA A 86 -2.71 -2.69 -1.44
CA ALA A 86 -3.71 -3.60 -0.87
C ALA A 86 -3.65 -5.00 -1.49
N ILE A 87 -3.47 -5.10 -2.80
CA ILE A 87 -3.47 -6.41 -3.48
C ILE A 87 -2.20 -7.19 -3.13
N PRO A 88 -0.97 -6.77 -3.47
CA PRO A 88 0.23 -7.53 -3.12
C PRO A 88 0.61 -7.37 -1.65
N GLY A 89 0.62 -6.16 -1.10
CA GLY A 89 1.07 -5.90 0.25
C GLY A 89 0.20 -6.51 1.34
N ALA A 90 -1.12 -6.41 1.22
CA ALA A 90 -2.05 -6.99 2.19
C ALA A 90 -2.44 -8.42 1.81
N LEU A 91 -3.20 -8.59 0.72
CA LEU A 91 -3.74 -9.91 0.36
C LEU A 91 -2.64 -10.89 -0.06
N GLY A 92 -1.66 -10.44 -0.85
CA GLY A 92 -0.55 -11.28 -1.29
C GLY A 92 0.26 -11.82 -0.12
N ASN A 93 0.60 -10.97 0.86
CA ASN A 93 1.32 -11.42 2.06
C ASN A 93 0.56 -12.48 2.86
N ILE A 94 -0.77 -12.38 2.95
CA ILE A 94 -1.57 -13.35 3.70
C ILE A 94 -1.76 -14.63 2.90
N LEU A 95 -2.13 -14.53 1.62
CA LEU A 95 -2.60 -15.66 0.83
C LEU A 95 -1.47 -16.43 0.13
N LEU A 96 -0.43 -15.76 -0.36
CA LEU A 96 0.60 -16.39 -1.19
C LEU A 96 1.32 -17.54 -0.45
N PRO A 97 1.82 -17.39 0.79
CA PRO A 97 2.43 -18.52 1.51
C PRO A 97 1.46 -19.68 1.71
N LEU A 98 0.17 -19.40 1.98
CA LEU A 98 -0.85 -20.44 2.12
C LEU A 98 -1.07 -21.19 0.80
N MET A 99 -1.11 -20.49 -0.32
CA MET A 99 -1.36 -21.07 -1.65
C MET A 99 -0.20 -21.92 -2.15
N VAL A 100 1.04 -21.63 -1.76
CA VAL A 100 2.22 -22.45 -2.11
C VAL A 100 2.56 -23.48 -1.04
N GLY A 101 1.84 -23.48 0.10
CA GLY A 101 2.08 -24.36 1.24
C GLY A 101 3.32 -24.00 2.05
N ALA A 102 3.82 -22.77 1.92
CA ALA A 102 4.96 -22.28 2.67
C ALA A 102 4.54 -21.81 4.07
N LYS A 103 5.47 -21.95 5.03
CA LYS A 103 5.25 -21.46 6.40
C LYS A 103 5.31 -19.93 6.49
N ASP A 104 6.14 -19.30 5.67
CA ASP A 104 6.37 -17.85 5.61
C ASP A 104 6.85 -17.47 4.20
N VAL A 105 7.04 -16.17 3.94
CA VAL A 105 7.70 -15.67 2.73
C VAL A 105 9.21 -15.95 2.76
N ALA A 106 9.87 -15.92 1.59
CA ALA A 106 11.29 -16.26 1.47
C ALA A 106 12.20 -15.30 2.28
N PHE A 107 11.87 -14.01 2.32
CA PHE A 107 12.66 -12.97 2.99
C PHE A 107 11.81 -12.15 3.97
N PRO A 108 11.55 -12.63 5.21
CA PRO A 108 10.69 -11.94 6.16
C PRO A 108 11.18 -10.54 6.55
N ARG A 109 12.51 -10.34 6.66
CA ARG A 109 13.09 -9.01 6.95
C ARG A 109 12.88 -8.02 5.79
N LEU A 110 13.00 -8.49 4.56
CA LEU A 110 12.73 -7.68 3.38
C LEU A 110 11.26 -7.28 3.30
N ASN A 111 10.38 -8.19 3.70
CA ASN A 111 8.95 -7.95 3.78
C ASN A 111 8.60 -6.84 4.78
N LEU A 112 9.20 -6.86 5.97
CA LEU A 112 9.03 -5.79 6.94
C LEU A 112 9.62 -4.47 6.44
N ALA A 113 10.79 -4.50 5.80
CA ALA A 113 11.43 -3.32 5.22
C ALA A 113 10.54 -2.69 4.12
N SER A 114 9.87 -3.49 3.29
CA SER A 114 8.93 -2.99 2.28
C SER A 114 7.78 -2.21 2.91
N PHE A 115 7.22 -2.68 4.03
CA PHE A 115 6.19 -1.95 4.75
C PHE A 115 6.69 -0.61 5.31
N TYR A 116 7.92 -0.55 5.82
CA TYR A 116 8.48 0.72 6.30
C TYR A 116 8.74 1.72 5.18
N ILE A 117 9.25 1.26 4.04
CA ILE A 117 9.44 2.11 2.85
C ILE A 117 8.10 2.64 2.34
N TYR A 118 7.07 1.78 2.28
CA TYR A 118 5.71 2.21 1.96
C TYR A 118 5.21 3.29 2.93
N SER A 119 5.34 3.06 4.24
CA SER A 119 4.90 4.00 5.27
C SER A 119 5.65 5.32 5.19
N PHE A 120 6.95 5.28 4.93
CA PHE A 120 7.76 6.48 4.75
C PHE A 120 7.34 7.29 3.51
N GLY A 121 7.11 6.62 2.37
CA GLY A 121 6.58 7.28 1.18
C GLY A 121 5.19 7.89 1.40
N ALA A 122 4.33 7.22 2.16
CA ALA A 122 3.01 7.72 2.52
C ALA A 122 3.06 9.01 3.35
N LEU A 123 4.11 9.23 4.16
CA LEU A 123 4.29 10.49 4.90
C LEU A 123 4.46 11.69 3.98
N PHE A 124 5.09 11.53 2.81
CA PHE A 124 5.18 12.60 1.81
C PHE A 124 3.81 12.96 1.23
N ALA A 125 2.96 11.98 0.98
CA ALA A 125 1.58 12.25 0.55
C ALA A 125 0.78 12.98 1.63
N MET A 126 0.91 12.59 2.90
CA MET A 126 0.28 13.31 4.03
C MET A 126 0.83 14.73 4.17
N TYR A 127 2.14 14.91 4.04
CA TYR A 127 2.76 16.24 4.00
C TYR A 127 2.14 17.12 2.90
N THR A 128 1.95 16.56 1.69
CA THR A 128 1.33 17.27 0.57
C THR A 128 -0.09 17.74 0.88
N ILE A 129 -0.90 16.89 1.52
CA ILE A 129 -2.27 17.25 1.92
C ILE A 129 -2.26 18.44 2.88
N ILE A 130 -1.40 18.40 3.90
CA ILE A 130 -1.32 19.43 4.95
C ILE A 130 -0.82 20.77 4.37
N ASN A 131 0.03 20.73 3.37
CA ASN A 131 0.67 21.92 2.78
C ASN A 131 -0.05 22.47 1.53
N GLY A 132 -1.36 22.25 1.41
CA GLY A 132 -2.18 22.90 0.37
C GLY A 132 -2.46 22.04 -0.86
N GLY A 133 -2.09 20.76 -0.83
CA GLY A 133 -2.44 19.81 -1.88
C GLY A 133 -1.53 19.85 -3.11
N VAL A 134 -1.97 19.21 -4.17
CA VAL A 134 -1.29 19.15 -5.47
C VAL A 134 -2.32 19.24 -6.59
N ASP A 135 -2.06 20.10 -7.55
CA ASP A 135 -2.92 20.33 -8.71
C ASP A 135 -2.19 19.92 -10.00
N THR A 136 -2.36 18.68 -10.43
CA THR A 136 -1.72 18.13 -11.66
C THR A 136 -2.51 16.95 -12.25
N GLY A 137 -3.50 16.43 -11.57
CA GLY A 137 -4.01 15.09 -11.79
C GLY A 137 -3.05 14.00 -11.29
N TRP A 138 -3.57 12.81 -11.03
CA TRP A 138 -2.81 11.69 -10.43
C TRP A 138 -1.73 11.09 -11.37
N THR A 139 -1.77 11.44 -12.66
CA THR A 139 -0.79 11.00 -13.67
C THR A 139 0.41 11.94 -13.79
N PHE A 140 0.37 13.12 -13.16
CA PHE A 140 1.45 14.12 -13.18
C PHE A 140 1.91 14.47 -14.59
N TYR A 141 0.97 14.70 -15.50
CA TYR A 141 1.26 14.89 -16.91
C TYR A 141 1.96 16.23 -17.20
N THR A 142 3.03 16.18 -17.99
CA THR A 142 3.75 17.37 -18.46
C THR A 142 3.04 18.01 -19.67
N PRO A 143 3.10 19.33 -19.85
CA PRO A 143 3.89 20.32 -19.09
C PRO A 143 3.22 20.82 -17.79
N TYR A 144 1.96 20.46 -17.54
CA TYR A 144 1.20 21.00 -16.41
C TYR A 144 1.88 20.73 -15.06
N SER A 145 2.33 19.51 -14.83
CA SER A 145 3.02 19.14 -13.58
C SER A 145 4.34 19.87 -13.36
N THR A 146 5.02 20.29 -14.42
CA THR A 146 6.30 21.02 -14.34
C THR A 146 6.12 22.53 -14.15
N GLN A 147 4.93 23.05 -14.44
CA GLN A 147 4.61 24.48 -14.33
C GLN A 147 3.73 24.78 -13.09
N SER A 148 3.17 23.75 -12.47
CA SER A 148 2.35 23.90 -11.27
C SER A 148 3.19 24.39 -10.09
N SER A 149 2.71 25.40 -9.38
CA SER A 149 3.28 25.89 -8.12
C SER A 149 2.90 25.06 -6.90
N SER A 150 2.08 24.00 -7.09
CA SER A 150 1.62 23.13 -6.01
C SER A 150 2.69 22.12 -5.55
N ASN A 151 2.41 21.31 -4.54
CA ASN A 151 3.37 20.38 -3.92
C ASN A 151 3.64 19.12 -4.77
N VAL A 152 3.99 19.30 -6.06
CA VAL A 152 4.25 18.18 -6.99
C VAL A 152 5.45 17.35 -6.57
N VAL A 153 6.55 18.00 -6.20
CA VAL A 153 7.82 17.34 -5.85
C VAL A 153 7.66 16.40 -4.65
N PRO A 154 7.13 16.81 -3.50
CA PRO A 154 6.96 15.88 -2.37
C PRO A 154 5.99 14.74 -2.70
N MET A 155 4.91 14.97 -3.44
CA MET A 155 3.99 13.90 -3.83
C MET A 155 4.66 12.86 -4.73
N THR A 156 5.32 13.30 -5.79
CA THR A 156 6.01 12.40 -6.73
C THR A 156 7.18 11.67 -6.07
N LEU A 157 7.90 12.32 -5.16
CA LEU A 157 8.94 11.67 -4.36
C LEU A 157 8.36 10.58 -3.46
N GLY A 158 7.23 10.84 -2.82
CA GLY A 158 6.51 9.84 -2.03
C GLY A 158 6.11 8.63 -2.86
N ILE A 159 5.52 8.84 -4.03
CA ILE A 159 5.14 7.76 -4.96
C ILE A 159 6.38 6.98 -5.42
N PHE A 160 7.47 7.66 -5.74
CA PHE A 160 8.73 7.02 -6.14
C PHE A 160 9.28 6.11 -5.03
N ILE A 161 9.27 6.57 -3.77
CA ILE A 161 9.67 5.76 -2.62
C ILE A 161 8.77 4.54 -2.46
N ILE A 162 7.45 4.69 -2.59
CA ILE A 162 6.49 3.57 -2.56
C ILE A 162 6.78 2.54 -3.65
N GLY A 163 7.26 2.98 -4.81
CA GLY A 163 7.69 2.11 -5.90
C GLY A 163 8.76 1.11 -5.46
N PHE A 164 9.74 1.51 -4.65
CA PHE A 164 10.74 0.59 -4.09
C PHE A 164 10.11 -0.45 -3.15
N SER A 165 9.12 -0.07 -2.35
CA SER A 165 8.36 -1.02 -1.53
C SER A 165 7.73 -2.13 -2.38
N SER A 166 7.12 -1.76 -3.50
CA SER A 166 6.51 -2.70 -4.44
C SER A 166 7.54 -3.64 -5.07
N ILE A 167 8.72 -3.13 -5.46
CA ILE A 167 9.81 -3.94 -6.01
C ILE A 167 10.28 -4.98 -4.98
N LEU A 168 10.50 -4.58 -3.73
CA LEU A 168 10.94 -5.49 -2.66
C LEU A 168 9.90 -6.58 -2.38
N THR A 169 8.62 -6.22 -2.36
CA THR A 169 7.51 -7.16 -2.21
C THR A 169 7.46 -8.13 -3.38
N GLY A 170 7.58 -7.66 -4.62
CA GLY A 170 7.60 -8.49 -5.82
C GLY A 170 8.75 -9.49 -5.84
N LEU A 171 9.97 -9.05 -5.52
CA LEU A 171 11.15 -9.92 -5.40
C LEU A 171 10.93 -11.01 -4.35
N ASN A 172 10.35 -10.67 -3.21
CA ASN A 172 10.06 -11.61 -2.15
C ASN A 172 9.03 -12.67 -2.60
N PHE A 173 7.99 -12.26 -3.31
CA PHE A 173 6.96 -13.17 -3.82
C PHE A 173 7.52 -14.11 -4.90
N ILE A 174 8.29 -13.60 -5.85
CA ILE A 174 8.96 -14.42 -6.85
C ILE A 174 9.83 -15.49 -6.18
N ALA A 175 10.67 -15.08 -5.22
CA ALA A 175 11.53 -16.02 -4.50
C ALA A 175 10.72 -17.05 -3.69
N THR A 176 9.62 -16.65 -3.07
CA THR A 176 8.74 -17.55 -2.31
C THR A 176 8.10 -18.59 -3.21
N ILE A 177 7.55 -18.18 -4.35
CA ILE A 177 6.93 -19.08 -5.32
C ILE A 177 7.97 -20.06 -5.91
N HIS A 178 9.18 -19.60 -6.20
CA HIS A 178 10.21 -20.45 -6.80
C HIS A 178 10.82 -21.45 -5.82
N LYS A 179 11.13 -21.01 -4.58
CA LYS A 179 11.97 -21.76 -3.65
C LYS A 179 11.21 -22.44 -2.53
N MET A 180 10.00 -21.99 -2.17
CA MET A 180 9.31 -22.42 -0.96
C MET A 180 8.04 -23.23 -1.22
N ARG A 181 7.78 -23.61 -2.46
CA ARG A 181 6.65 -24.51 -2.78
C ARG A 181 6.82 -25.87 -2.10
N ILE A 182 5.72 -26.43 -1.63
CA ILE A 182 5.73 -27.81 -1.11
C ILE A 182 6.11 -28.81 -2.20
N PRO A 183 6.76 -29.92 -1.85
CA PRO A 183 7.07 -30.99 -2.79
C PRO A 183 5.81 -31.49 -3.52
N GLY A 184 5.92 -31.66 -4.85
CA GLY A 184 4.78 -32.08 -5.68
C GLY A 184 3.91 -30.96 -6.23
N LEU A 185 4.06 -29.72 -5.77
CA LEU A 185 3.38 -28.56 -6.34
C LEU A 185 4.19 -28.03 -7.55
N THR A 186 3.93 -28.61 -8.72
CA THR A 186 4.57 -28.18 -9.99
C THR A 186 3.95 -26.90 -10.52
N TRP A 187 4.60 -26.24 -11.49
CA TRP A 187 4.11 -25.02 -12.13
C TRP A 187 2.69 -25.15 -12.68
N TYR A 188 2.35 -26.28 -13.28
CA TYR A 188 1.01 -26.55 -13.83
C TYR A 188 -0.06 -26.81 -12.78
N LYS A 189 0.32 -27.00 -11.51
CA LYS A 189 -0.59 -27.20 -10.37
C LYS A 189 -0.74 -25.95 -9.52
N LEU A 190 -0.03 -24.87 -9.86
CA LEU A 190 -0.19 -23.59 -9.15
C LEU A 190 -1.55 -22.99 -9.42
N PRO A 191 -2.18 -22.35 -8.42
CA PRO A 191 -3.35 -21.52 -8.63
C PRO A 191 -3.10 -20.42 -9.67
N LEU A 192 -4.07 -20.16 -10.53
CA LEU A 192 -3.93 -19.20 -11.62
C LEU A 192 -3.56 -17.79 -11.13
N SER A 193 -4.06 -17.39 -9.97
CA SER A 193 -3.73 -16.12 -9.32
C SER A 193 -2.23 -15.96 -9.01
N LEU A 194 -1.53 -17.05 -8.67
CA LEU A 194 -0.08 -17.02 -8.44
C LEU A 194 0.72 -16.93 -9.74
N ILE A 195 0.20 -17.49 -10.83
CA ILE A 195 0.84 -17.39 -12.16
C ILE A 195 0.81 -15.95 -12.65
N HIS A 196 -0.26 -15.20 -12.33
CA HIS A 196 -0.39 -13.79 -12.71
C HIS A 196 0.41 -12.82 -11.82
N ILE A 197 0.78 -13.22 -10.62
CA ILE A 197 1.68 -12.45 -9.77
C ILE A 197 3.12 -12.53 -10.28
#